data_457477e7144397bbbec8032877d3a538
#
_entry.id   457477e7144397bbbec8032877d3a538
#
_cell.length_a   1.000
_cell.length_b   1.000
_cell.length_c   1.000
_cell.angle_alpha   90.00
_cell.angle_beta   90.00
_cell.angle_gamma   90.00
#
_symmetry.space_group_name_H-M   'P 1'
#
loop_
_entity.id
_entity.type
_entity.pdbx_description
1 polymer ?
#
loop_
_entity_poly.entity_id
_entity_poly.type
_entity_poly.pdbx_seq_one_letter_code
_entity_poly.pdbx_strand_id
1 'polypeptide(L)'
;MSGKVGEATATHGARSVHGAGAIHDLLARAPKALLHDHLDGGLRARTVVELAAEHGYRGLPTTDEAALAKWFHRGAKRNDLVLYLETFAHTVGVMQQRDAIQRVAHECARDLAADGVVYAEVRFAPELHTEAGLSLDEVVRAVVDGLRSGAAGSDLTVYAILSAMRTAARSQEIAALAVRLRDEGVVGFDIAGAEAGHPPTRHLDAFHLVQRENFHATIHAGEAFGLPSIWEALQFCGAERLGHGVRIVDDISGSPGAERLGRLAEYVRDRRVPLELCPTSNVNTGVCPSIKVHPIGMLRRLRFRVTVNTDNRLMSDTSMTREFTQLADAFGWGLEDFQWITVNAVKSAFTHFEERLRIINSVVKPRYAALMQETARG
;
A
#
# COMPACT_ATOMS: atom_id res chain seq x y z
N MET A 1 -43.62 41.64 27.16
CA MET A 1 -42.16 41.77 27.30
C MET A 1 -41.51 40.72 26.40
N SER A 2 -40.97 41.21 25.31
CA SER A 2 -40.41 40.39 24.21
C SER A 2 -38.95 40.05 24.56
N GLY A 3 -38.60 38.77 24.60
CA GLY A 3 -37.25 38.28 24.76
C GLY A 3 -36.78 37.64 23.46
N LYS A 4 -35.88 38.32 22.72
CA LYS A 4 -35.22 37.81 21.51
C LYS A 4 -34.28 36.71 21.88
N VAL A 5 -34.46 35.51 21.29
CA VAL A 5 -33.49 34.44 21.25
C VAL A 5 -32.52 34.72 20.10
N GLY A 6 -31.25 34.92 20.39
CA GLY A 6 -30.22 35.18 19.41
C GLY A 6 -29.83 33.89 18.68
N GLU A 7 -29.95 33.89 17.37
CA GLU A 7 -29.36 32.88 16.46
C GLU A 7 -27.84 33.02 16.47
N ALA A 8 -27.18 32.00 16.97
CA ALA A 8 -25.75 31.84 16.80
C ALA A 8 -25.50 31.23 15.40
N THR A 9 -25.23 32.08 14.42
CA THR A 9 -24.71 31.68 13.12
C THR A 9 -23.29 31.17 13.29
N ALA A 10 -23.09 29.85 13.17
CA ALA A 10 -21.76 29.24 13.04
C ALA A 10 -21.17 29.65 11.67
N THR A 11 -20.32 30.65 11.69
CA THR A 11 -19.49 31.01 10.55
C THR A 11 -18.48 29.90 10.29
N HIS A 12 -18.75 29.06 9.29
CA HIS A 12 -17.73 28.26 8.63
C HIS A 12 -16.75 29.24 7.96
N GLY A 13 -15.58 29.42 8.59
CA GLY A 13 -14.51 30.23 8.04
C GLY A 13 -14.15 29.70 6.65
N ALA A 14 -14.34 30.55 5.63
CA ALA A 14 -13.82 30.31 4.29
C ALA A 14 -12.31 30.16 4.40
N ARG A 15 -11.79 28.91 4.30
CA ARG A 15 -10.35 28.65 4.10
C ARG A 15 -9.97 29.27 2.76
N SER A 16 -9.03 30.21 2.79
CA SER A 16 -8.43 30.87 1.64
C SER A 16 -8.02 29.82 0.62
N VAL A 17 -8.42 30.02 -0.62
CA VAL A 17 -7.97 29.30 -1.81
C VAL A 17 -6.51 29.69 -2.06
N HIS A 18 -5.58 29.13 -1.28
CA HIS A 18 -4.20 29.06 -1.70
C HIS A 18 -4.20 28.05 -2.84
N GLY A 19 -3.71 28.44 -4.02
CA GLY A 19 -3.93 27.71 -5.26
C GLY A 19 -3.55 26.22 -5.11
N ALA A 20 -4.31 25.33 -5.75
CA ALA A 20 -4.11 23.88 -5.73
C ALA A 20 -2.65 23.47 -5.98
N GLY A 21 -1.89 24.24 -6.76
CA GLY A 21 -0.46 24.05 -6.98
C GLY A 21 0.39 24.13 -5.71
N ALA A 22 0.08 25.03 -4.77
CA ALA A 22 0.90 25.22 -3.57
C ALA A 22 0.86 24.01 -2.63
N ILE A 23 -0.32 23.38 -2.43
CA ILE A 23 -0.41 22.17 -1.62
C ILE A 23 0.28 20.97 -2.30
N HIS A 24 0.20 20.85 -3.63
CA HIS A 24 0.85 19.77 -4.37
C HIS A 24 2.38 19.81 -4.22
N ASP A 25 3.00 20.99 -4.31
CA ASP A 25 4.44 21.17 -4.10
C ASP A 25 4.87 20.80 -2.67
N LEU A 26 4.05 21.17 -1.67
CA LEU A 26 4.28 20.78 -0.28
C LEU A 26 4.17 19.26 -0.10
N LEU A 27 3.17 18.61 -0.72
CA LEU A 27 2.97 17.17 -0.64
C LEU A 27 4.08 16.40 -1.37
N ALA A 28 4.65 16.94 -2.46
CA ALA A 28 5.81 16.33 -3.12
C ALA A 28 7.01 16.24 -2.17
N ARG A 29 7.23 17.27 -1.33
CA ARG A 29 8.32 17.35 -0.35
C ARG A 29 8.02 16.70 1.00
N ALA A 30 6.76 16.42 1.31
CA ALA A 30 6.34 15.82 2.57
C ALA A 30 6.88 14.39 2.73
N PRO A 31 7.35 14.01 3.92
CA PRO A 31 7.77 12.64 4.17
C PRO A 31 6.55 11.71 4.15
N LYS A 32 6.72 10.54 3.51
CA LYS A 32 5.68 9.54 3.32
C LYS A 32 6.12 8.20 3.90
N ALA A 33 5.16 7.35 4.29
CA ALA A 33 5.42 5.97 4.68
C ALA A 33 4.46 5.05 3.94
N LEU A 34 5.00 3.98 3.37
CA LEU A 34 4.33 3.06 2.45
C LEU A 34 4.38 1.65 3.01
N LEU A 35 3.22 1.02 3.20
CA LEU A 35 3.11 -0.33 3.77
C LEU A 35 2.56 -1.36 2.78
N HIS A 36 2.08 -0.92 1.61
CA HIS A 36 1.46 -1.78 0.62
C HIS A 36 1.86 -1.33 -0.80
N ASP A 37 2.94 -1.91 -1.31
CA ASP A 37 3.45 -1.72 -2.67
C ASP A 37 3.98 -3.06 -3.18
N HIS A 38 3.52 -3.50 -4.34
CA HIS A 38 3.99 -4.73 -4.96
C HIS A 38 5.18 -4.44 -5.86
N LEU A 39 6.29 -5.15 -5.62
CA LEU A 39 7.52 -5.01 -6.41
C LEU A 39 7.27 -5.30 -7.89
N ASP A 40 6.60 -6.42 -8.15
CA ASP A 40 6.24 -6.90 -9.48
C ASP A 40 5.10 -6.11 -10.16
N GLY A 41 4.43 -5.24 -9.40
CA GLY A 41 3.46 -4.27 -9.90
C GLY A 41 4.00 -2.84 -10.07
N GLY A 42 5.25 -2.61 -9.71
CA GLY A 42 5.84 -1.28 -9.61
C GLY A 42 7.00 -0.98 -10.57
N LEU A 43 7.29 -1.84 -11.57
CA LEU A 43 8.38 -1.66 -12.51
C LEU A 43 8.21 -0.39 -13.36
N ARG A 44 9.32 0.18 -13.78
CA ARG A 44 9.32 1.18 -14.85
C ARG A 44 9.02 0.49 -16.19
N ALA A 45 8.15 1.05 -17.03
CA ALA A 45 7.85 0.49 -18.35
C ALA A 45 9.11 0.30 -19.20
N ARG A 46 10.04 1.25 -19.13
CA ARG A 46 11.36 1.16 -19.76
C ARG A 46 12.12 -0.09 -19.31
N THR A 47 12.17 -0.35 -18.02
CA THR A 47 12.88 -1.50 -17.45
C THR A 47 12.25 -2.82 -17.93
N VAL A 48 10.92 -2.89 -18.05
CA VAL A 48 10.23 -4.05 -18.62
C VAL A 48 10.69 -4.30 -20.06
N VAL A 49 10.79 -3.27 -20.91
CA VAL A 49 11.27 -3.38 -22.29
C VAL A 49 12.73 -3.83 -22.36
N GLU A 50 13.59 -3.21 -21.55
CA GLU A 50 15.02 -3.52 -21.51
C GLU A 50 15.28 -4.96 -21.05
N LEU A 51 14.66 -5.40 -19.95
CA LEU A 51 14.80 -6.77 -19.44
C LEU A 51 14.20 -7.81 -20.41
N ALA A 52 13.10 -7.49 -21.09
CA ALA A 52 12.55 -8.38 -22.12
C ALA A 52 13.53 -8.60 -23.26
N ALA A 53 14.22 -7.55 -23.72
CA ALA A 53 15.26 -7.66 -24.74
C ALA A 53 16.48 -8.42 -24.25
N GLU A 54 16.96 -8.14 -23.02
CA GLU A 54 18.14 -8.72 -22.42
C GLU A 54 18.00 -10.23 -22.14
N HIS A 55 16.85 -10.64 -21.59
CA HIS A 55 16.57 -12.03 -21.23
C HIS A 55 15.72 -12.79 -22.25
N GLY A 56 15.45 -12.21 -23.41
CA GLY A 56 14.75 -12.87 -24.52
C GLY A 56 13.27 -13.13 -24.29
N TYR A 57 12.61 -12.38 -23.42
CA TYR A 57 11.17 -12.48 -23.21
C TYR A 57 10.40 -11.92 -24.43
N ARG A 58 9.56 -12.74 -25.06
CA ARG A 58 8.86 -12.42 -26.31
C ARG A 58 7.39 -12.06 -26.14
N GLY A 59 6.87 -12.08 -24.91
CA GLY A 59 5.44 -11.94 -24.63
C GLY A 59 4.91 -10.50 -24.62
N LEU A 60 5.78 -9.47 -24.70
CA LEU A 60 5.34 -8.07 -24.60
C LEU A 60 4.39 -7.67 -25.73
N PRO A 61 3.28 -6.94 -25.44
CA PRO A 61 2.36 -6.45 -26.46
C PRO A 61 2.98 -5.37 -27.36
N THR A 62 4.01 -4.68 -26.86
CA THR A 62 4.79 -3.68 -27.60
C THR A 62 6.13 -3.45 -26.90
N THR A 63 7.13 -2.99 -27.66
CA THR A 63 8.45 -2.59 -27.15
C THR A 63 8.60 -1.06 -27.09
N ASP A 64 7.59 -0.31 -27.46
CA ASP A 64 7.55 1.14 -27.22
C ASP A 64 7.17 1.41 -25.75
N GLU A 65 8.05 2.09 -25.02
CA GLU A 65 7.90 2.35 -23.59
C GLU A 65 6.58 3.06 -23.24
N ALA A 66 6.25 4.11 -24.00
CA ALA A 66 5.06 4.91 -23.71
C ALA A 66 3.76 4.16 -24.04
N ALA A 67 3.76 3.36 -25.12
CA ALA A 67 2.65 2.51 -25.47
C ALA A 67 2.48 1.36 -24.47
N LEU A 68 3.57 0.79 -23.96
CA LEU A 68 3.55 -0.26 -22.95
C LEU A 68 2.99 0.25 -21.62
N ALA A 69 3.43 1.41 -21.14
CA ALA A 69 2.88 2.05 -19.94
C ALA A 69 1.36 2.26 -20.07
N LYS A 70 0.90 2.78 -21.21
CA LYS A 70 -0.54 2.94 -21.49
C LYS A 70 -1.29 1.61 -21.57
N TRP A 71 -0.63 0.55 -22.04
CA TRP A 71 -1.22 -0.78 -22.09
C TRP A 71 -1.47 -1.32 -20.68
N PHE A 72 -0.48 -1.26 -19.78
CA PHE A 72 -0.61 -1.65 -18.38
C PHE A 72 -1.73 -0.87 -17.69
N HIS A 73 -1.72 0.44 -17.82
CA HIS A 73 -2.72 1.30 -17.19
C HIS A 73 -4.15 1.01 -17.70
N ARG A 74 -4.35 0.76 -19.01
CA ARG A 74 -5.66 0.35 -19.55
C ARG A 74 -6.06 -1.03 -19.07
N GLY A 75 -5.09 -1.95 -18.97
CA GLY A 75 -5.31 -3.30 -18.45
C GLY A 75 -5.78 -3.30 -17.00
N ALA A 76 -5.27 -2.37 -16.19
CA ALA A 76 -5.67 -2.21 -14.80
C ALA A 76 -7.07 -1.61 -14.61
N LYS A 77 -7.53 -0.73 -15.51
CA LYS A 77 -8.84 -0.05 -15.42
C LYS A 77 -10.00 -0.89 -15.95
N ARG A 78 -10.16 -2.11 -15.44
CA ARG A 78 -11.22 -3.03 -15.89
C ARG A 78 -12.34 -3.21 -14.87
N ASN A 79 -12.27 -2.55 -13.70
CA ASN A 79 -13.20 -2.70 -12.58
C ASN A 79 -13.38 -4.17 -12.14
N ASP A 80 -12.32 -4.97 -12.25
CA ASP A 80 -12.29 -6.39 -11.92
C ASP A 80 -10.88 -6.79 -11.50
N LEU A 81 -10.74 -7.35 -10.29
CA LEU A 81 -9.45 -7.74 -9.74
C LEU A 81 -8.78 -8.86 -10.56
N VAL A 82 -9.54 -9.83 -11.06
CA VAL A 82 -8.95 -10.96 -11.81
C VAL A 82 -8.36 -10.46 -13.13
N LEU A 83 -9.09 -9.62 -13.84
CA LEU A 83 -8.61 -8.99 -15.08
C LEU A 83 -7.42 -8.04 -14.84
N TYR A 84 -7.41 -7.39 -13.69
CA TYR A 84 -6.27 -6.57 -13.25
C TYR A 84 -5.02 -7.43 -13.08
N LEU A 85 -5.15 -8.59 -12.43
CA LEU A 85 -4.03 -9.52 -12.18
C LEU A 85 -3.42 -10.10 -13.46
N GLU A 86 -4.17 -10.17 -14.58
CA GLU A 86 -3.62 -10.62 -15.88
C GLU A 86 -2.45 -9.75 -16.37
N THR A 87 -2.40 -8.47 -15.97
CA THR A 87 -1.32 -7.55 -16.37
C THR A 87 0.03 -7.95 -15.82
N PHE A 88 0.07 -8.69 -14.71
CA PHE A 88 1.31 -9.13 -14.06
C PHE A 88 2.11 -10.17 -14.87
N ALA A 89 1.50 -10.89 -15.80
CA ALA A 89 2.19 -11.90 -16.58
C ALA A 89 3.48 -11.38 -17.25
N HIS A 90 3.49 -10.13 -17.68
CA HIS A 90 4.65 -9.53 -18.33
C HIS A 90 5.72 -9.04 -17.37
N THR A 91 5.33 -8.44 -16.25
CA THR A 91 6.27 -7.98 -15.24
C THR A 91 6.95 -9.15 -14.52
N VAL A 92 6.17 -10.17 -14.15
CA VAL A 92 6.69 -11.44 -13.63
C VAL A 92 7.58 -12.14 -14.64
N GLY A 93 7.15 -12.19 -15.93
CA GLY A 93 7.88 -12.86 -17.00
C GLY A 93 9.28 -12.30 -17.28
N VAL A 94 9.50 -11.00 -17.03
CA VAL A 94 10.85 -10.38 -17.16
C VAL A 94 11.68 -10.43 -15.87
N MET A 95 11.11 -10.87 -14.75
CA MET A 95 11.76 -10.97 -13.44
C MET A 95 12.12 -12.43 -13.10
N GLN A 96 12.70 -13.18 -14.04
CA GLN A 96 13.06 -14.60 -13.85
C GLN A 96 14.56 -14.82 -13.63
N GLN A 97 15.38 -13.79 -13.75
CA GLN A 97 16.81 -13.85 -13.54
C GLN A 97 17.21 -12.99 -12.33
N ARG A 98 18.28 -13.41 -11.63
CA ARG A 98 18.72 -12.74 -10.40
C ARG A 98 19.04 -11.26 -10.59
N ASP A 99 19.74 -10.91 -11.65
CA ASP A 99 20.13 -9.54 -11.99
C ASP A 99 18.91 -8.68 -12.35
N ALA A 100 17.93 -9.25 -13.06
CA ALA A 100 16.66 -8.57 -13.36
C ALA A 100 15.89 -8.26 -12.06
N ILE A 101 15.74 -9.23 -11.18
CA ILE A 101 15.06 -9.08 -9.88
C ILE A 101 15.77 -8.03 -9.03
N GLN A 102 17.10 -8.11 -8.93
CA GLN A 102 17.91 -7.17 -8.16
C GLN A 102 17.81 -5.75 -8.72
N ARG A 103 17.84 -5.59 -10.05
CA ARG A 103 17.67 -4.30 -10.74
C ARG A 103 16.29 -3.70 -10.44
N VAL A 104 15.23 -4.46 -10.58
CA VAL A 104 13.86 -3.99 -10.31
C VAL A 104 13.72 -3.53 -8.86
N ALA A 105 14.24 -4.29 -7.91
CA ALA A 105 14.23 -3.94 -6.50
C ALA A 105 15.06 -2.67 -6.21
N HIS A 106 16.22 -2.53 -6.84
CA HIS A 106 17.05 -1.32 -6.75
C HIS A 106 16.31 -0.08 -7.26
N GLU A 107 15.71 -0.18 -8.45
CA GLU A 107 14.95 0.91 -9.05
C GLU A 107 13.71 1.26 -8.22
N CYS A 108 13.01 0.26 -7.65
CA CYS A 108 11.91 0.46 -6.73
C CYS A 108 12.32 1.35 -5.54
N ALA A 109 13.38 0.99 -4.83
CA ALA A 109 13.86 1.77 -3.69
C ALA A 109 14.30 3.20 -4.09
N ARG A 110 14.95 3.35 -5.25
CA ARG A 110 15.34 4.67 -5.80
C ARG A 110 14.12 5.54 -6.08
N ASP A 111 13.08 4.99 -6.69
CA ASP A 111 11.86 5.73 -7.03
C ASP A 111 11.08 6.12 -5.77
N LEU A 112 10.99 5.24 -4.79
CA LEU A 112 10.37 5.53 -3.50
C LEU A 112 11.11 6.63 -2.75
N ALA A 113 12.45 6.59 -2.70
CA ALA A 113 13.26 7.63 -2.09
C ALA A 113 13.08 8.99 -2.79
N ALA A 114 13.05 9.01 -4.14
CA ALA A 114 12.83 10.21 -4.93
C ALA A 114 11.41 10.78 -4.73
N ASP A 115 10.41 9.94 -4.45
CA ASP A 115 9.03 10.34 -4.13
C ASP A 115 8.86 10.81 -2.65
N GLY A 116 9.96 10.91 -1.88
CA GLY A 116 9.94 11.36 -0.50
C GLY A 116 9.46 10.32 0.51
N VAL A 117 9.47 9.04 0.15
CA VAL A 117 9.19 7.95 1.08
C VAL A 117 10.38 7.76 2.01
N VAL A 118 10.12 7.77 3.32
CA VAL A 118 11.14 7.60 4.37
C VAL A 118 11.08 6.23 5.03
N TYR A 119 9.97 5.50 4.82
CA TYR A 119 9.79 4.12 5.26
C TYR A 119 8.92 3.37 4.27
N ALA A 120 9.33 2.16 3.87
CA ALA A 120 8.55 1.30 2.98
C ALA A 120 8.64 -0.18 3.36
N GLU A 121 7.54 -0.90 3.15
CA GLU A 121 7.46 -2.35 3.13
C GLU A 121 6.96 -2.78 1.75
N VAL A 122 7.86 -3.35 0.95
CA VAL A 122 7.58 -3.76 -0.43
C VAL A 122 7.31 -5.26 -0.45
N ARG A 123 6.17 -5.66 -1.01
CA ARG A 123 5.76 -7.07 -1.06
C ARG A 123 5.93 -7.67 -2.46
N PHE A 124 6.11 -8.97 -2.53
CA PHE A 124 6.15 -9.75 -3.76
C PHE A 124 5.95 -11.24 -3.46
N ALA A 125 5.58 -12.03 -4.46
CA ALA A 125 5.40 -13.48 -4.35
C ALA A 125 6.63 -14.21 -4.92
N PRO A 126 7.58 -14.67 -4.09
CA PRO A 126 8.83 -15.26 -4.57
C PRO A 126 8.63 -16.51 -5.43
N GLU A 127 7.53 -17.23 -5.22
CA GLU A 127 7.18 -18.43 -5.98
C GLU A 127 6.89 -18.14 -7.48
N LEU A 128 6.61 -16.90 -7.86
CA LEU A 128 6.38 -16.49 -9.24
C LEU A 128 7.68 -16.23 -10.03
N HIS A 129 8.83 -16.20 -9.37
CA HIS A 129 10.10 -15.81 -9.97
C HIS A 129 11.13 -16.98 -10.02
N THR A 130 10.64 -18.22 -10.07
CA THR A 130 11.46 -19.43 -10.04
C THR A 130 11.48 -20.22 -11.35
N GLU A 131 10.81 -19.74 -12.41
CA GLU A 131 10.67 -20.47 -13.68
C GLU A 131 12.02 -20.68 -14.39
N ALA A 132 12.98 -19.78 -14.22
CA ALA A 132 14.32 -19.90 -14.79
C ALA A 132 15.30 -20.70 -13.89
N GLY A 133 14.81 -21.37 -12.83
CA GLY A 133 15.58 -22.27 -11.98
C GLY A 133 16.17 -21.64 -10.73
N LEU A 134 15.86 -20.38 -10.41
CA LEU A 134 16.25 -19.79 -9.13
C LEU A 134 15.50 -20.48 -7.98
N SER A 135 16.21 -20.71 -6.89
CA SER A 135 15.59 -21.08 -5.61
C SER A 135 14.84 -19.89 -5.00
N LEU A 136 13.90 -20.19 -4.12
CA LEU A 136 13.18 -19.13 -3.38
C LEU A 136 14.13 -18.23 -2.57
N ASP A 137 15.18 -18.80 -1.97
CA ASP A 137 16.21 -18.05 -1.24
C ASP A 137 16.97 -17.08 -2.15
N GLU A 138 17.37 -17.50 -3.34
CA GLU A 138 18.06 -16.64 -4.31
C GLU A 138 17.17 -15.49 -4.77
N VAL A 139 15.89 -15.75 -5.02
CA VAL A 139 14.90 -14.72 -5.37
C VAL A 139 14.77 -13.69 -4.26
N VAL A 140 14.56 -14.12 -3.01
CA VAL A 140 14.38 -13.18 -1.89
C VAL A 140 15.65 -12.37 -1.62
N ARG A 141 16.84 -13.01 -1.65
CA ARG A 141 18.11 -12.29 -1.46
C ARG A 141 18.36 -11.28 -2.57
N ALA A 142 18.03 -11.59 -3.82
CA ALA A 142 18.14 -10.65 -4.93
C ALA A 142 17.26 -9.39 -4.70
N VAL A 143 16.04 -9.58 -4.22
CA VAL A 143 15.14 -8.45 -3.86
C VAL A 143 15.74 -7.64 -2.71
N VAL A 144 16.12 -8.27 -1.61
CA VAL A 144 16.65 -7.55 -0.42
C VAL A 144 17.93 -6.80 -0.75
N ASP A 145 18.84 -7.40 -1.52
CA ASP A 145 20.09 -6.77 -1.97
C ASP A 145 19.79 -5.55 -2.87
N GLY A 146 18.82 -5.70 -3.78
CA GLY A 146 18.35 -4.62 -4.65
C GLY A 146 17.75 -3.47 -3.85
N LEU A 147 16.80 -3.75 -2.94
CA LEU A 147 16.19 -2.72 -2.08
C LEU A 147 17.24 -1.99 -1.25
N ARG A 148 18.16 -2.72 -0.61
CA ARG A 148 19.24 -2.14 0.20
C ARG A 148 20.15 -1.24 -0.63
N SER A 149 20.57 -1.69 -1.81
CA SER A 149 21.45 -0.94 -2.69
C SER A 149 20.77 0.31 -3.27
N GLY A 150 19.47 0.21 -3.59
CA GLY A 150 18.69 1.34 -4.10
C GLY A 150 18.39 2.40 -3.04
N ALA A 151 18.22 2.01 -1.79
CA ALA A 151 18.01 2.93 -0.68
C ALA A 151 19.32 3.59 -0.17
N ALA A 152 20.48 3.07 -0.57
CA ALA A 152 21.76 3.57 -0.08
C ALA A 152 21.96 5.07 -0.39
N GLY A 153 22.38 5.82 0.62
CA GLY A 153 22.59 7.28 0.52
C GLY A 153 21.31 8.12 0.53
N SER A 154 20.15 7.52 0.82
CA SER A 154 18.88 8.20 1.02
C SER A 154 18.39 8.07 2.47
N ASP A 155 17.29 8.76 2.81
CA ASP A 155 16.63 8.64 4.12
C ASP A 155 15.62 7.48 4.17
N LEU A 156 15.51 6.69 3.11
CA LEU A 156 14.57 5.58 3.01
C LEU A 156 15.06 4.37 3.82
N THR A 157 14.24 3.93 4.77
CA THR A 157 14.32 2.59 5.37
C THR A 157 13.33 1.69 4.63
N VAL A 158 13.78 0.58 4.04
CA VAL A 158 12.94 -0.30 3.24
C VAL A 158 13.17 -1.77 3.57
N TYR A 159 12.06 -2.52 3.65
CA TYR A 159 12.03 -3.94 3.94
C TYR A 159 11.14 -4.69 2.95
N ALA A 160 11.30 -6.01 2.91
CA ALA A 160 10.48 -6.90 2.11
C ALA A 160 9.39 -7.58 2.95
N ILE A 161 8.21 -7.80 2.35
CA ILE A 161 7.18 -8.73 2.83
C ILE A 161 7.05 -9.84 1.79
N LEU A 162 7.02 -11.10 2.23
CA LEU A 162 6.79 -12.22 1.32
C LEU A 162 5.30 -12.55 1.23
N SER A 163 4.77 -12.50 0.02
CA SER A 163 3.39 -12.89 -0.26
C SER A 163 3.36 -14.33 -0.80
N ALA A 164 2.45 -15.15 -0.31
CA ALA A 164 2.10 -16.40 -0.96
C ALA A 164 0.87 -16.21 -1.85
N MET A 165 0.83 -16.86 -3.00
CA MET A 165 -0.34 -16.81 -3.86
C MET A 165 -1.48 -17.62 -3.26
N ARG A 166 -2.63 -16.98 -2.94
CA ARG A 166 -3.79 -17.63 -2.30
C ARG A 166 -4.46 -18.69 -3.17
N THR A 167 -4.15 -18.70 -4.46
CA THR A 167 -4.59 -19.73 -5.42
C THR A 167 -3.66 -20.94 -5.48
N ALA A 168 -2.46 -20.85 -4.87
CA ALA A 168 -1.45 -21.90 -4.85
C ALA A 168 -1.39 -22.61 -3.47
N ALA A 169 -0.63 -23.72 -3.41
CA ALA A 169 -0.50 -24.57 -2.21
C ALA A 169 0.85 -24.41 -1.49
N ARG A 170 1.57 -23.29 -1.71
CA ARG A 170 2.94 -23.10 -1.18
C ARG A 170 3.01 -22.13 0.02
N SER A 171 1.87 -21.71 0.57
CA SER A 171 1.84 -20.68 1.62
C SER A 171 2.66 -21.04 2.86
N GLN A 172 2.68 -22.32 3.28
CA GLN A 172 3.47 -22.75 4.43
C GLN A 172 4.97 -22.68 4.13
N GLU A 173 5.40 -23.01 2.91
CA GLU A 173 6.79 -22.89 2.47
C GLU A 173 7.24 -21.42 2.45
N ILE A 174 6.41 -20.53 1.90
CA ILE A 174 6.70 -19.08 1.84
C ILE A 174 6.71 -18.47 3.25
N ALA A 175 5.80 -18.86 4.13
CA ALA A 175 5.79 -18.44 5.53
C ALA A 175 7.07 -18.87 6.27
N ALA A 176 7.49 -20.11 6.08
CA ALA A 176 8.74 -20.63 6.67
C ALA A 176 9.97 -19.87 6.12
N LEU A 177 9.97 -19.55 4.83
CA LEU A 177 11.01 -18.73 4.20
C LEU A 177 11.06 -17.33 4.81
N ALA A 178 9.90 -16.67 4.98
CA ALA A 178 9.81 -15.34 5.55
C ALA A 178 10.35 -15.29 6.99
N VAL A 179 9.94 -16.26 7.80
CA VAL A 179 10.44 -16.43 9.18
C VAL A 179 11.95 -16.64 9.21
N ARG A 180 12.49 -17.49 8.33
CA ARG A 180 13.92 -17.78 8.27
C ARG A 180 14.77 -16.57 7.89
N LEU A 181 14.25 -15.70 7.03
CA LEU A 181 14.97 -14.52 6.53
C LEU A 181 14.62 -13.21 7.28
N ARG A 182 14.02 -13.33 8.49
CA ARG A 182 13.60 -12.16 9.30
C ARG A 182 14.73 -11.17 9.60
N ASP A 183 15.93 -11.68 9.86
CA ASP A 183 17.10 -10.87 10.19
C ASP A 183 17.87 -10.39 8.94
N GLU A 184 17.42 -10.79 7.75
CA GLU A 184 18.05 -10.46 6.48
C GLU A 184 17.30 -9.36 5.72
N GLY A 185 16.20 -8.83 6.27
CA GLY A 185 15.43 -7.73 5.66
C GLY A 185 14.01 -8.10 5.25
N VAL A 186 13.53 -9.27 5.66
CA VAL A 186 12.11 -9.68 5.52
C VAL A 186 11.39 -9.42 6.84
N VAL A 187 10.34 -8.61 6.84
CA VAL A 187 9.66 -8.17 8.06
C VAL A 187 8.24 -8.71 8.22
N GLY A 188 7.69 -9.39 7.22
CA GLY A 188 6.32 -9.89 7.31
C GLY A 188 5.96 -10.91 6.25
N PHE A 189 4.81 -11.51 6.47
CA PHE A 189 4.16 -12.46 5.57
C PHE A 189 2.79 -11.95 5.15
N ASP A 190 2.37 -12.30 3.93
CA ASP A 190 1.09 -11.92 3.33
C ASP A 190 0.55 -13.05 2.44
N ILE A 191 -0.72 -13.00 2.08
CA ILE A 191 -1.29 -13.74 0.96
C ILE A 191 -1.92 -12.78 -0.03
N ALA A 192 -1.65 -12.98 -1.32
CA ALA A 192 -2.11 -12.12 -2.40
C ALA A 192 -2.80 -12.91 -3.53
N GLY A 193 -3.37 -12.21 -4.50
CA GLY A 193 -4.08 -12.78 -5.65
C GLY A 193 -5.59 -12.72 -5.52
N ALA A 194 -6.32 -13.47 -6.38
CA ALA A 194 -7.78 -13.43 -6.47
C ALA A 194 -8.45 -13.74 -5.12
N GLU A 195 -9.17 -12.77 -4.55
CA GLU A 195 -9.75 -12.88 -3.22
C GLU A 195 -11.02 -13.72 -3.20
N ALA A 196 -11.94 -13.48 -4.14
CA ALA A 196 -13.22 -14.16 -4.20
C ALA A 196 -13.03 -15.68 -4.46
N GLY A 197 -13.62 -16.51 -3.62
CA GLY A 197 -13.50 -17.97 -3.69
C GLY A 197 -12.21 -18.56 -3.10
N HIS A 198 -11.29 -17.71 -2.61
CA HIS A 198 -10.02 -18.13 -2.02
C HIS A 198 -9.86 -17.51 -0.62
N PRO A 199 -10.63 -17.98 0.38
CA PRO A 199 -10.61 -17.42 1.72
C PRO A 199 -9.25 -17.58 2.40
N PRO A 200 -8.84 -16.65 3.28
CA PRO A 200 -7.55 -16.71 3.96
C PRO A 200 -7.40 -17.97 4.83
N THR A 201 -8.50 -18.52 5.31
CA THR A 201 -8.52 -19.76 6.11
C THR A 201 -8.02 -21.01 5.39
N ARG A 202 -7.87 -20.98 4.06
CA ARG A 202 -7.17 -22.06 3.32
C ARG A 202 -5.67 -22.15 3.66
N HIS A 203 -5.11 -21.09 4.27
CA HIS A 203 -3.69 -20.95 4.58
C HIS A 203 -3.39 -20.93 6.08
N LEU A 204 -4.27 -21.51 6.91
CA LEU A 204 -4.17 -21.49 8.39
C LEU A 204 -2.83 -22.00 8.89
N ASP A 205 -2.30 -23.09 8.32
CA ASP A 205 -1.01 -23.64 8.76
C ASP A 205 0.15 -22.64 8.60
N ALA A 206 0.13 -21.85 7.53
CA ALA A 206 1.11 -20.78 7.30
C ALA A 206 0.96 -19.66 8.36
N PHE A 207 -0.27 -19.21 8.63
CA PHE A 207 -0.52 -18.18 9.63
C PHE A 207 -0.22 -18.65 11.05
N HIS A 208 -0.56 -19.90 11.39
CA HIS A 208 -0.19 -20.48 12.69
C HIS A 208 1.33 -20.60 12.86
N LEU A 209 2.07 -20.89 11.78
CA LEU A 209 3.53 -20.86 11.82
C LEU A 209 4.03 -19.45 12.12
N VAL A 210 3.56 -18.43 11.37
CA VAL A 210 3.94 -17.02 11.55
C VAL A 210 3.66 -16.56 12.99
N GLN A 211 2.47 -16.89 13.55
CA GLN A 211 2.09 -16.55 14.93
C GLN A 211 3.00 -17.23 15.97
N ARG A 212 3.28 -18.52 15.82
CA ARG A 212 4.14 -19.27 16.77
C ARG A 212 5.57 -18.75 16.78
N GLU A 213 6.04 -18.25 15.63
CA GLU A 213 7.37 -17.69 15.49
C GLU A 213 7.46 -16.21 15.89
N ASN A 214 6.38 -15.62 16.41
CA ASN A 214 6.28 -14.19 16.72
C ASN A 214 6.71 -13.31 15.53
N PHE A 215 6.25 -13.69 14.35
CA PHE A 215 6.52 -12.98 13.11
C PHE A 215 5.26 -12.28 12.63
N HIS A 216 5.40 -11.22 11.84
CA HIS A 216 4.29 -10.34 11.49
C HIS A 216 3.51 -10.82 10.26
N ALA A 217 2.20 -10.58 10.25
CA ALA A 217 1.33 -10.83 9.10
C ALA A 217 0.43 -9.65 8.77
N THR A 218 0.41 -9.29 7.49
CA THR A 218 -0.67 -8.53 6.85
C THR A 218 -1.41 -9.47 5.92
N ILE A 219 -2.69 -9.21 5.64
CA ILE A 219 -3.50 -10.11 4.80
C ILE A 219 -4.36 -9.28 3.86
N HIS A 220 -4.24 -9.49 2.53
CA HIS A 220 -5.21 -8.94 1.59
C HIS A 220 -6.60 -9.47 1.93
N ALA A 221 -7.48 -8.60 2.39
CA ALA A 221 -8.84 -8.94 2.76
C ALA A 221 -9.76 -7.73 2.69
N GLY A 222 -10.95 -7.89 2.12
CA GLY A 222 -11.92 -6.82 1.99
C GLY A 222 -11.61 -5.83 0.88
N GLU A 223 -11.11 -6.31 -0.25
CA GLU A 223 -11.02 -5.59 -1.52
C GLU A 223 -12.10 -6.07 -2.49
N ALA A 224 -11.93 -7.25 -3.08
CA ALA A 224 -12.88 -7.85 -4.02
C ALA A 224 -13.94 -8.72 -3.34
N PHE A 225 -13.70 -9.14 -2.10
CA PHE A 225 -14.66 -9.88 -1.28
C PHE A 225 -14.89 -9.13 0.04
N GLY A 226 -16.08 -9.25 0.61
CA GLY A 226 -16.54 -8.36 1.67
C GLY A 226 -16.13 -8.77 3.10
N LEU A 227 -17.04 -8.49 4.04
CA LEU A 227 -16.83 -8.67 5.49
C LEU A 227 -16.38 -10.07 5.91
N PRO A 228 -16.83 -11.19 5.28
CA PRO A 228 -16.33 -12.51 5.65
C PRO A 228 -14.83 -12.67 5.52
N SER A 229 -14.21 -12.14 4.44
CA SER A 229 -12.77 -12.17 4.25
C SER A 229 -12.02 -11.40 5.33
N ILE A 230 -12.51 -10.19 5.68
CA ILE A 230 -11.95 -9.37 6.76
C ILE A 230 -12.06 -10.12 8.09
N TRP A 231 -13.22 -10.71 8.36
CA TRP A 231 -13.46 -11.44 9.60
C TRP A 231 -12.55 -12.66 9.73
N GLU A 232 -12.42 -13.47 8.67
CA GLU A 232 -11.53 -14.63 8.67
C GLU A 232 -10.05 -14.25 8.84
N ALA A 233 -9.60 -13.19 8.15
CA ALA A 233 -8.24 -12.68 8.28
C ALA A 233 -7.90 -12.30 9.73
N LEU A 234 -8.84 -11.65 10.43
CA LEU A 234 -8.64 -11.19 11.81
C LEU A 234 -8.82 -12.32 12.84
N GLN A 235 -9.91 -13.10 12.74
CA GLN A 235 -10.31 -14.00 13.81
C GLN A 235 -9.63 -15.37 13.75
N PHE A 236 -9.26 -15.82 12.55
CA PHE A 236 -8.61 -17.13 12.37
C PHE A 236 -7.13 -16.99 11.99
N CYS A 237 -6.80 -16.05 11.10
CA CYS A 237 -5.45 -15.95 10.57
C CYS A 237 -4.56 -14.98 11.37
N GLY A 238 -5.15 -14.20 12.30
CA GLY A 238 -4.39 -13.32 13.19
C GLY A 238 -3.73 -12.14 12.48
N ALA A 239 -4.38 -11.59 11.43
CA ALA A 239 -3.88 -10.43 10.72
C ALA A 239 -3.64 -9.25 11.67
N GLU A 240 -2.42 -8.71 11.66
CA GLU A 240 -2.09 -7.49 12.39
C GLU A 240 -2.50 -6.24 11.61
N ARG A 241 -2.52 -6.34 10.27
CA ARG A 241 -3.00 -5.32 9.34
C ARG A 241 -3.86 -5.99 8.27
N LEU A 242 -4.72 -5.19 7.64
CA LEU A 242 -5.52 -5.63 6.50
C LEU A 242 -5.02 -4.95 5.23
N GLY A 243 -4.53 -5.74 4.28
CA GLY A 243 -4.29 -5.30 2.91
C GLY A 243 -5.63 -4.85 2.32
N HIS A 244 -5.72 -3.60 1.92
CA HIS A 244 -6.93 -2.84 1.64
C HIS A 244 -7.87 -2.72 2.85
N GLY A 245 -8.64 -3.74 3.19
CA GLY A 245 -9.65 -3.68 4.24
C GLY A 245 -10.77 -2.66 3.96
N VAL A 246 -10.85 -2.15 2.74
CA VAL A 246 -11.70 -1.02 2.36
C VAL A 246 -13.19 -1.35 2.50
N ARG A 247 -13.58 -2.61 2.29
CA ARG A 247 -14.97 -3.06 2.41
C ARG A 247 -15.46 -3.21 3.85
N ILE A 248 -14.66 -2.83 4.83
CA ILE A 248 -15.15 -2.68 6.21
C ILE A 248 -16.31 -1.68 6.28
N VAL A 249 -16.42 -0.78 5.29
CA VAL A 249 -17.55 0.17 5.17
C VAL A 249 -18.89 -0.53 4.95
N ASP A 250 -18.92 -1.77 4.47
CA ASP A 250 -20.13 -2.55 4.28
C ASP A 250 -20.79 -2.92 5.63
N ASP A 251 -20.05 -2.81 6.76
CA ASP A 251 -20.55 -2.94 8.14
C ASP A 251 -20.85 -1.58 8.79
N ILE A 252 -20.96 -0.50 7.99
CA ILE A 252 -21.27 0.84 8.48
C ILE A 252 -22.56 1.31 7.81
N SER A 253 -23.55 1.66 8.61
CA SER A 253 -24.86 2.15 8.15
C SER A 253 -25.12 3.58 8.58
N GLY A 254 -26.17 4.21 8.04
CA GLY A 254 -26.58 5.57 8.39
C GLY A 254 -26.10 6.61 7.37
N SER A 255 -26.49 7.85 7.61
CA SER A 255 -26.10 9.00 6.77
C SER A 255 -24.83 9.67 7.28
N PRO A 256 -24.14 10.47 6.44
CA PRO A 256 -22.96 11.23 6.87
C PRO A 256 -23.21 12.06 8.13
N GLY A 257 -22.40 11.84 9.17
CA GLY A 257 -22.52 12.47 10.48
C GLY A 257 -23.42 11.73 11.49
N ALA A 258 -24.13 10.68 11.03
CA ALA A 258 -24.96 9.80 11.86
C ALA A 258 -24.68 8.31 11.57
N GLU A 259 -23.41 8.01 11.26
CA GLU A 259 -22.97 6.66 10.94
C GLU A 259 -23.07 5.77 12.18
N ARG A 260 -23.50 4.53 11.95
CA ARG A 260 -23.57 3.45 12.95
C ARG A 260 -22.66 2.32 12.49
N LEU A 261 -21.69 1.97 13.30
CA LEU A 261 -20.79 0.87 13.03
C LEU A 261 -21.47 -0.43 13.43
N GLY A 262 -21.30 -1.46 12.61
CA GLY A 262 -21.58 -2.83 12.99
C GLY A 262 -20.44 -3.41 13.85
N ARG A 263 -20.61 -4.61 14.35
CA ARG A 263 -19.70 -5.24 15.32
C ARG A 263 -18.28 -5.41 14.79
N LEU A 264 -18.11 -5.75 13.50
CA LEU A 264 -16.79 -5.92 12.92
C LEU A 264 -16.09 -4.57 12.71
N ALA A 265 -16.83 -3.56 12.23
CA ALA A 265 -16.31 -2.22 12.08
C ALA A 265 -15.91 -1.59 13.42
N GLU A 266 -16.72 -1.77 14.49
CA GLU A 266 -16.34 -1.37 15.85
C GLU A 266 -15.06 -2.07 16.31
N TYR A 267 -15.00 -3.39 16.16
CA TYR A 267 -13.81 -4.17 16.52
C TYR A 267 -12.54 -3.66 15.82
N VAL A 268 -12.59 -3.48 14.49
CA VAL A 268 -11.45 -2.98 13.69
C VAL A 268 -11.02 -1.58 14.15
N ARG A 269 -11.98 -0.67 14.36
CA ARG A 269 -11.70 0.69 14.83
C ARG A 269 -11.08 0.71 16.22
N ASP A 270 -11.71 0.02 17.17
CA ASP A 270 -11.35 0.09 18.59
C ASP A 270 -10.04 -0.64 18.90
N ARG A 271 -9.78 -1.74 18.19
CA ARG A 271 -8.48 -2.45 18.21
C ARG A 271 -7.40 -1.74 17.41
N ARG A 272 -7.75 -0.65 16.73
CA ARG A 272 -6.81 0.12 15.90
C ARG A 272 -6.15 -0.72 14.83
N VAL A 273 -6.87 -1.71 14.27
CA VAL A 273 -6.34 -2.52 13.15
C VAL A 273 -6.06 -1.60 11.95
N PRO A 274 -4.83 -1.58 11.44
CA PRO A 274 -4.48 -0.74 10.30
C PRO A 274 -5.14 -1.24 9.01
N LEU A 275 -5.70 -0.31 8.24
CA LEU A 275 -6.23 -0.54 6.90
C LEU A 275 -5.24 0.03 5.89
N GLU A 276 -4.64 -0.82 5.06
CA GLU A 276 -3.68 -0.44 4.03
C GLU A 276 -4.43 -0.02 2.75
N LEU A 277 -5.08 1.15 2.80
CA LEU A 277 -5.91 1.63 1.70
C LEU A 277 -5.05 2.07 0.50
N CYS A 278 -5.48 1.68 -0.70
CA CYS A 278 -4.81 1.96 -1.97
C CYS A 278 -5.78 2.70 -2.90
N PRO A 279 -5.96 4.03 -2.74
CA PRO A 279 -7.08 4.73 -3.34
C PRO A 279 -7.20 4.57 -4.86
N THR A 280 -6.12 4.76 -5.62
CA THR A 280 -6.15 4.62 -7.08
C THR A 280 -6.42 3.19 -7.50
N SER A 281 -5.80 2.19 -6.85
CA SER A 281 -6.04 0.77 -7.12
C SER A 281 -7.49 0.39 -6.82
N ASN A 282 -8.06 0.85 -5.70
CA ASN A 282 -9.45 0.56 -5.35
C ASN A 282 -10.46 1.14 -6.35
N VAL A 283 -10.13 2.24 -7.03
CA VAL A 283 -10.91 2.71 -8.18
C VAL A 283 -10.74 1.81 -9.39
N ASN A 284 -9.51 1.39 -9.69
CA ASN A 284 -9.21 0.53 -10.84
C ASN A 284 -9.85 -0.86 -10.74
N THR A 285 -9.89 -1.44 -9.52
CA THR A 285 -10.51 -2.74 -9.23
C THR A 285 -12.02 -2.67 -9.00
N GLY A 286 -12.62 -1.46 -9.09
CA GLY A 286 -14.06 -1.27 -9.04
C GLY A 286 -14.67 -1.23 -7.64
N VAL A 287 -13.87 -1.10 -6.59
CA VAL A 287 -14.37 -0.92 -5.21
C VAL A 287 -15.21 0.35 -5.08
N CYS A 288 -14.80 1.41 -5.75
CA CYS A 288 -15.56 2.67 -5.81
C CYS A 288 -15.34 3.37 -7.17
N PRO A 289 -16.29 4.21 -7.61
CA PRO A 289 -16.22 4.81 -8.96
C PRO A 289 -15.19 5.94 -9.09
N SER A 290 -14.73 6.53 -8.00
CA SER A 290 -13.75 7.62 -8.04
C SER A 290 -13.16 7.91 -6.66
N ILE A 291 -12.02 8.62 -6.63
CA ILE A 291 -11.37 9.07 -5.39
C ILE A 291 -12.31 9.97 -4.55
N LYS A 292 -13.14 10.80 -5.18
CA LYS A 292 -14.05 11.72 -4.48
C LYS A 292 -15.07 11.03 -3.57
N VAL A 293 -15.41 9.78 -3.87
CA VAL A 293 -16.34 8.96 -3.08
C VAL A 293 -15.64 7.75 -2.44
N HIS A 294 -14.31 7.74 -2.44
CA HIS A 294 -13.55 6.67 -1.84
C HIS A 294 -13.84 6.57 -0.32
N PRO A 295 -14.04 5.35 0.22
CA PRO A 295 -14.34 5.14 1.63
C PRO A 295 -13.35 5.73 2.63
N ILE A 296 -12.10 5.98 2.21
CA ILE A 296 -11.05 6.56 3.08
C ILE A 296 -11.48 7.86 3.75
N GLY A 297 -12.28 8.69 3.06
CA GLY A 297 -12.78 9.96 3.62
C GLY A 297 -13.66 9.74 4.85
N MET A 298 -14.58 8.76 4.78
CA MET A 298 -15.43 8.37 5.90
C MET A 298 -14.63 7.68 7.00
N LEU A 299 -13.80 6.68 6.63
CA LEU A 299 -13.00 5.90 7.59
C LEU A 299 -12.05 6.80 8.40
N ARG A 300 -11.43 7.80 7.76
CA ARG A 300 -10.60 8.80 8.46
C ARG A 300 -11.43 9.64 9.43
N ARG A 301 -12.59 10.12 9.02
CA ARG A 301 -13.52 10.91 9.87
C ARG A 301 -13.96 10.10 11.09
N LEU A 302 -14.25 8.81 10.91
CA LEU A 302 -14.63 7.88 11.98
C LEU A 302 -13.43 7.37 12.80
N ARG A 303 -12.22 7.90 12.53
CA ARG A 303 -11.00 7.59 13.28
C ARG A 303 -10.51 6.15 13.16
N PHE A 304 -10.82 5.44 12.08
CA PHE A 304 -10.11 4.20 11.77
C PHE A 304 -8.61 4.48 11.59
N ARG A 305 -7.77 3.47 11.81
CA ARG A 305 -6.34 3.58 11.52
C ARG A 305 -6.12 3.31 10.04
N VAL A 306 -6.28 4.36 9.23
CA VAL A 306 -6.04 4.29 7.79
C VAL A 306 -4.60 4.65 7.45
N THR A 307 -4.05 3.98 6.44
CA THR A 307 -2.81 4.35 5.75
C THR A 307 -3.12 4.55 4.27
N VAL A 308 -2.25 5.24 3.55
CA VAL A 308 -2.34 5.46 2.10
C VAL A 308 -1.18 4.77 1.43
N ASN A 309 -1.46 4.04 0.36
CA ASN A 309 -0.47 3.20 -0.31
C ASN A 309 -0.70 3.20 -1.83
N THR A 310 0.29 2.75 -2.57
CA THR A 310 0.31 2.73 -4.04
C THR A 310 -0.22 1.44 -4.64
N ASP A 311 -0.11 0.33 -3.93
CA ASP A 311 -0.38 -1.02 -4.41
C ASP A 311 0.53 -1.39 -5.60
N ASN A 312 0.17 -0.99 -6.82
CA ASN A 312 0.88 -1.32 -8.06
C ASN A 312 1.16 -0.06 -8.88
N ARG A 313 2.35 0.51 -8.73
CA ARG A 313 2.70 1.83 -9.31
C ARG A 313 2.63 1.87 -10.84
N LEU A 314 3.10 0.82 -11.53
CA LEU A 314 3.02 0.73 -12.98
C LEU A 314 1.57 0.57 -13.46
N MET A 315 0.84 -0.39 -12.87
CA MET A 315 -0.52 -0.72 -13.29
C MET A 315 -1.48 0.45 -13.04
N SER A 316 -1.37 1.08 -11.88
CA SER A 316 -2.23 2.19 -11.47
C SER A 316 -1.73 3.56 -11.95
N ASP A 317 -0.56 3.64 -12.60
CA ASP A 317 0.08 4.91 -12.98
C ASP A 317 0.07 5.88 -11.80
N THR A 318 0.64 5.46 -10.66
CA THR A 318 0.57 6.22 -9.41
C THR A 318 1.92 6.29 -8.68
N SER A 319 2.00 7.18 -7.70
CA SER A 319 3.07 7.31 -6.72
C SER A 319 2.48 7.78 -5.39
N MET A 320 3.23 7.75 -4.30
CA MET A 320 2.73 8.25 -3.01
C MET A 320 2.38 9.73 -3.05
N THR A 321 3.16 10.54 -3.78
CA THR A 321 2.85 11.96 -4.00
C THR A 321 1.52 12.09 -4.76
N ARG A 322 1.30 11.28 -5.80
CA ARG A 322 0.06 11.31 -6.58
C ARG A 322 -1.16 10.88 -5.76
N GLU A 323 -1.03 9.82 -4.94
CA GLU A 323 -2.11 9.42 -4.01
C GLU A 323 -2.47 10.56 -3.04
N PHE A 324 -1.46 11.20 -2.44
CA PHE A 324 -1.67 12.32 -1.53
C PHE A 324 -2.34 13.50 -2.23
N THR A 325 -1.88 13.87 -3.42
CA THR A 325 -2.42 14.97 -4.22
C THR A 325 -3.91 14.72 -4.58
N GLN A 326 -4.24 13.53 -5.05
CA GLN A 326 -5.62 13.17 -5.39
C GLN A 326 -6.54 13.22 -4.15
N LEU A 327 -6.05 12.80 -2.99
CA LEU A 327 -6.80 12.87 -1.74
C LEU A 327 -6.94 14.30 -1.23
N ALA A 328 -5.93 15.15 -1.39
CA ALA A 328 -6.02 16.58 -1.10
C ALA A 328 -7.10 17.24 -1.95
N ASP A 329 -7.11 16.99 -3.25
CA ASP A 329 -8.10 17.54 -4.19
C ASP A 329 -9.52 17.02 -3.92
N ALA A 330 -9.65 15.73 -3.56
CA ALA A 330 -10.96 15.12 -3.36
C ALA A 330 -11.61 15.50 -2.02
N PHE A 331 -10.83 15.63 -0.96
CA PHE A 331 -11.34 15.78 0.42
C PHE A 331 -10.92 17.10 1.09
N GLY A 332 -10.15 17.95 0.42
CA GLY A 332 -9.62 19.19 1.00
C GLY A 332 -8.62 18.94 2.14
N TRP A 333 -7.91 17.81 2.11
CA TRP A 333 -6.94 17.47 3.15
C TRP A 333 -5.68 18.31 3.04
N GLY A 334 -5.16 18.73 4.20
CA GLY A 334 -3.92 19.48 4.33
C GLY A 334 -2.78 18.68 4.96
N LEU A 335 -1.67 19.38 5.23
CA LEU A 335 -0.46 18.78 5.81
C LEU A 335 -0.70 18.04 7.13
N GLU A 336 -1.62 18.54 7.97
CA GLU A 336 -1.97 17.88 9.24
C GLU A 336 -2.60 16.50 9.01
N ASP A 337 -3.44 16.37 7.97
CA ASP A 337 -4.10 15.14 7.62
C ASP A 337 -3.07 14.10 7.14
N PHE A 338 -2.16 14.52 6.28
CA PHE A 338 -1.11 13.65 5.75
C PHE A 338 -0.05 13.31 6.79
N GLN A 339 0.28 14.23 7.70
CA GLN A 339 1.10 13.90 8.87
C GLN A 339 0.46 12.80 9.71
N TRP A 340 -0.83 12.91 9.99
CA TRP A 340 -1.57 11.91 10.77
C TRP A 340 -1.57 10.55 10.07
N ILE A 341 -1.78 10.50 8.74
CA ILE A 341 -1.74 9.29 7.92
C ILE A 341 -0.33 8.67 7.95
N THR A 342 0.71 9.48 7.71
CA THR A 342 2.10 9.02 7.72
C THR A 342 2.51 8.47 9.09
N VAL A 343 2.14 9.15 10.17
CA VAL A 343 2.38 8.65 11.54
C VAL A 343 1.63 7.35 11.81
N ASN A 344 0.39 7.20 11.33
CA ASN A 344 -0.34 5.93 11.44
C ASN A 344 0.39 4.81 10.69
N ALA A 345 0.89 5.07 9.48
CA ALA A 345 1.64 4.10 8.69
C ALA A 345 2.90 3.65 9.46
N VAL A 346 3.74 4.59 9.92
CA VAL A 346 4.95 4.22 10.68
C VAL A 346 4.62 3.49 11.99
N LYS A 347 3.56 3.88 12.71
CA LYS A 347 3.11 3.15 13.92
C LYS A 347 2.63 1.73 13.63
N SER A 348 2.25 1.46 12.40
CA SER A 348 1.74 0.15 11.95
C SER A 348 2.81 -0.68 11.22
N ALA A 349 4.01 -0.13 11.05
CA ALA A 349 5.15 -0.77 10.41
C ALA A 349 5.63 -1.99 11.20
N PHE A 350 6.14 -2.99 10.49
CA PHE A 350 6.67 -4.23 11.06
C PHE A 350 8.12 -4.13 11.52
N THR A 351 8.73 -2.97 11.40
CA THR A 351 10.06 -2.72 11.98
C THR A 351 10.00 -2.57 13.51
N HIS A 352 11.16 -2.61 14.17
CA HIS A 352 11.29 -2.52 15.63
C HIS A 352 10.72 -1.21 16.18
N PHE A 353 10.27 -1.27 17.43
CA PHE A 353 9.62 -0.15 18.12
C PHE A 353 10.47 1.12 18.12
N GLU A 354 11.76 1.01 18.46
CA GLU A 354 12.71 2.13 18.52
C GLU A 354 12.89 2.79 17.15
N GLU A 355 12.93 1.98 16.08
CA GLU A 355 13.05 2.50 14.72
C GLU A 355 11.77 3.27 14.31
N ARG A 356 10.59 2.76 14.65
CA ARG A 356 9.32 3.49 14.45
C ARG A 356 9.33 4.82 15.19
N LEU A 357 9.78 4.85 16.44
CA LEU A 357 9.89 6.09 17.23
C LEU A 357 10.90 7.06 16.61
N ARG A 358 12.05 6.58 16.17
CA ARG A 358 13.08 7.38 15.50
C ARG A 358 12.51 8.04 14.24
N ILE A 359 11.88 7.26 13.36
CA ILE A 359 11.30 7.77 12.12
C ILE A 359 10.22 8.82 12.42
N ILE A 360 9.31 8.55 13.35
CA ILE A 360 8.22 9.48 13.71
C ILE A 360 8.79 10.79 14.29
N ASN A 361 9.69 10.71 15.27
CA ASN A 361 10.08 11.87 16.06
C ASN A 361 11.27 12.65 15.45
N SER A 362 12.16 11.97 14.72
CA SER A 362 13.34 12.60 14.13
C SER A 362 13.21 12.92 12.63
N VAL A 363 12.24 12.33 11.93
CA VAL A 363 12.06 12.55 10.48
C VAL A 363 10.66 13.11 10.19
N VAL A 364 9.58 12.37 10.48
CA VAL A 364 8.23 12.73 10.04
C VAL A 364 7.77 14.04 10.67
N LYS A 365 7.68 14.09 12.01
CA LYS A 365 7.17 15.29 12.70
C LYS A 365 7.97 16.57 12.42
N PRO A 366 9.34 16.57 12.46
CA PRO A 366 10.10 17.79 12.17
C PRO A 366 9.91 18.29 10.74
N ARG A 367 9.88 17.38 9.73
CA ARG A 367 9.70 17.78 8.34
C ARG A 367 8.31 18.34 8.07
N TYR A 368 7.25 17.73 8.62
CA TYR A 368 5.90 18.29 8.53
C TYR A 368 5.79 19.65 9.24
N ALA A 369 6.39 19.80 10.42
CA ALA A 369 6.41 21.06 11.13
C ALA A 369 7.09 22.18 10.32
N ALA A 370 8.19 21.88 9.65
CA ALA A 370 8.88 22.83 8.76
C ALA A 370 7.98 23.26 7.58
N LEU A 371 7.30 22.32 6.91
CA LEU A 371 6.38 22.63 5.83
C LEU A 371 5.17 23.46 6.29
N MET A 372 4.60 23.18 7.46
CA MET A 372 3.51 23.95 8.06
C MET A 372 3.93 25.38 8.41
N GLN A 373 5.18 25.57 8.89
CA GLN A 373 5.71 26.91 9.16
C GLN A 373 5.96 27.71 7.88
N GLU A 374 6.37 27.09 6.80
CA GLU A 374 6.51 27.69 5.48
C GLU A 374 5.16 28.24 5.01
N THR A 375 4.09 27.44 5.11
CA THR A 375 2.73 27.84 4.74
C THR A 375 2.17 29.01 5.60
N ALA A 376 2.57 29.11 6.86
CA ALA A 376 2.11 30.18 7.76
C ALA A 376 2.83 31.52 7.50
N ARG A 377 3.94 31.55 6.80
CA ARG A 377 4.74 32.73 6.50
C ARG A 377 4.47 33.33 5.11
N GLY A 378 3.91 32.55 4.19
CA GLY A 378 3.52 32.96 2.84
C GLY A 378 2.05 33.32 2.77
#